data_7a1b64fd697abb3e67facacd11b6c9dd
#
_entry.id   7a1b64fd697abb3e67facacd11b6c9dd
#
_cell.length_a   1.000
_cell.length_b   1.000
_cell.length_c   1.000
_cell.angle_alpha   90.00
_cell.angle_beta   90.00
_cell.angle_gamma   90.00
#
_symmetry.space_group_name_H-M   'P 1'
#
loop_
_entity.id
_entity.type
_entity.pdbx_description
1 polymer ?
#
loop_
_entity_poly.entity_id
_entity_poly.type
_entity_poly.pdbx_seq_one_letter_code
_entity_poly.pdbx_strand_id
1 'polypeptide(L)'
;EKEVIETILKEKKGIYYQKHMTHHILDKTNIEWLDKGTNCFLIRHPSKVINSYIKKNKLYSITDIGFDQMFRLFNFVKKNITKNIVIINADTLLENPEVYIKKLCMNLNINFSTKMMKWPKGTIKDFGIWHTHWYHDIINSTKFSTTRNVIMNVPNEYEKIYTESLNIYEHMNQYSIKL
;
A
#
# COMPACT_ATOMS: atom_id res chain seq x y z
N GLU A 1 -17.46 1.28 -12.81
CA GLU A 1 -17.20 0.38 -11.67
C GLU A 1 -17.40 -1.08 -12.06
N LYS A 2 -18.55 -1.48 -12.56
CA LYS A 2 -18.84 -2.87 -12.95
C LYS A 2 -17.82 -3.44 -13.95
N GLU A 3 -17.50 -2.72 -15.02
CA GLU A 3 -16.48 -3.14 -16.02
C GLU A 3 -15.10 -3.33 -15.40
N VAL A 4 -14.72 -2.47 -14.44
CA VAL A 4 -13.44 -2.59 -13.73
C VAL A 4 -13.41 -3.86 -12.90
N ILE A 5 -14.48 -4.14 -12.15
CA ILE A 5 -14.62 -5.36 -11.34
C ILE A 5 -14.59 -6.61 -12.24
N GLU A 6 -15.33 -6.62 -13.34
CA GLU A 6 -15.31 -7.72 -14.32
C GLU A 6 -13.90 -7.94 -14.91
N THR A 7 -13.15 -6.87 -15.16
CA THR A 7 -11.75 -6.97 -15.63
C THR A 7 -10.82 -7.53 -14.57
N ILE A 8 -11.02 -7.13 -13.29
CA ILE A 8 -10.28 -7.65 -12.13
C ILE A 8 -10.51 -9.15 -11.98
N LEU A 9 -11.75 -9.60 -12.15
CA LEU A 9 -12.18 -10.98 -11.92
C LEU A 9 -11.92 -11.93 -13.10
N LYS A 10 -11.46 -11.42 -14.26
CA LYS A 10 -11.10 -12.29 -15.40
C LYS A 10 -9.99 -13.25 -14.99
N GLU A 11 -10.20 -14.51 -15.29
CA GLU A 11 -9.25 -15.59 -15.03
C GLU A 11 -7.88 -15.30 -15.67
N LYS A 12 -6.81 -15.42 -14.90
CA LYS A 12 -5.44 -15.19 -15.32
C LYS A 12 -4.59 -16.42 -15.03
N LYS A 13 -3.65 -16.73 -15.91
CA LYS A 13 -2.66 -17.78 -15.66
C LYS A 13 -1.56 -17.24 -14.74
N GLY A 14 -1.18 -18.02 -13.71
CA GLY A 14 -0.11 -17.67 -12.79
C GLY A 14 -0.52 -16.62 -11.75
N ILE A 15 0.44 -15.84 -11.28
CA ILE A 15 0.23 -14.79 -10.28
C ILE A 15 -0.19 -13.52 -10.99
N TYR A 16 -1.35 -13.00 -10.63
CA TYR A 16 -1.85 -11.72 -11.12
C TYR A 16 -1.86 -10.69 -10.00
N TYR A 17 -0.97 -9.71 -10.09
CA TYR A 17 -0.86 -8.63 -9.11
C TYR A 17 -1.72 -7.44 -9.52
N GLN A 18 -2.45 -6.90 -8.54
CA GLN A 18 -3.26 -5.70 -8.71
C GLN A 18 -2.92 -4.71 -7.60
N LYS A 19 -2.77 -3.43 -7.96
CA LYS A 19 -2.59 -2.34 -7.02
C LYS A 19 -3.82 -1.43 -7.04
N HIS A 20 -4.46 -1.28 -5.90
CA HIS A 20 -5.59 -0.38 -5.70
C HIS A 20 -5.21 0.73 -4.72
N MET A 21 -5.58 1.97 -5.07
CA MET A 21 -5.46 3.10 -4.16
C MET A 21 -6.74 3.19 -3.34
N THR A 22 -6.64 3.12 -2.02
CA THR A 22 -7.82 3.04 -1.14
C THR A 22 -8.76 4.24 -1.24
N HIS A 23 -8.23 5.44 -1.44
CA HIS A 23 -9.04 6.65 -1.66
C HIS A 23 -9.88 6.64 -2.95
N HIS A 24 -9.63 5.71 -3.87
CA HIS A 24 -10.49 5.51 -5.05
C HIS A 24 -11.65 4.54 -4.77
N ILE A 25 -11.65 3.83 -3.63
CA ILE A 25 -12.69 2.86 -3.27
C ILE A 25 -13.69 3.56 -2.36
N LEU A 26 -14.68 4.19 -2.97
CA LEU A 26 -15.71 4.97 -2.27
C LEU A 26 -16.60 4.08 -1.40
N ASP A 27 -17.34 4.68 -0.47
CA ASP A 27 -18.21 3.93 0.47
C ASP A 27 -19.29 3.11 -0.23
N LYS A 28 -19.77 3.59 -1.39
CA LYS A 28 -20.78 2.92 -2.22
C LYS A 28 -20.22 1.84 -3.14
N THR A 29 -18.88 1.70 -3.21
CA THR A 29 -18.24 0.70 -4.07
C THR A 29 -18.53 -0.69 -3.54
N ASN A 30 -19.03 -1.58 -4.41
CA ASN A 30 -19.13 -3.00 -4.07
C ASN A 30 -17.75 -3.58 -3.88
N ILE A 31 -17.48 -4.13 -2.70
CA ILE A 31 -16.17 -4.68 -2.29
C ILE A 31 -16.18 -6.20 -2.09
N GLU A 32 -17.25 -6.89 -2.46
CA GLU A 32 -17.35 -8.35 -2.35
C GLU A 32 -16.32 -9.08 -3.20
N TRP A 33 -15.86 -8.46 -4.29
CA TRP A 33 -14.79 -9.00 -5.14
C TRP A 33 -13.45 -9.22 -4.41
N LEU A 34 -13.26 -8.63 -3.23
CA LEU A 34 -12.08 -8.84 -2.40
C LEU A 34 -11.93 -10.31 -1.94
N ASP A 35 -13.01 -11.09 -1.94
CA ASP A 35 -12.98 -12.53 -1.59
C ASP A 35 -12.32 -13.40 -2.69
N LYS A 36 -12.12 -12.87 -3.90
CA LYS A 36 -11.56 -13.59 -5.05
C LYS A 36 -10.04 -13.63 -5.09
N GLY A 37 -9.37 -12.99 -4.13
CA GLY A 37 -7.92 -12.94 -4.09
C GLY A 37 -7.32 -12.77 -2.71
N THR A 38 -6.00 -12.85 -2.63
CA THR A 38 -5.27 -12.55 -1.39
C THR A 38 -5.10 -11.06 -1.25
N ASN A 39 -5.66 -10.48 -0.17
CA ASN A 39 -5.60 -9.06 0.10
C ASN A 39 -4.36 -8.71 0.91
N CYS A 40 -3.56 -7.77 0.39
CA CYS A 40 -2.42 -7.19 1.07
C CYS A 40 -2.67 -5.70 1.31
N PHE A 41 -2.39 -5.24 2.52
CA PHE A 41 -2.49 -3.82 2.86
C PHE A 41 -1.09 -3.24 3.03
N LEU A 42 -0.79 -2.17 2.29
CA LEU A 42 0.45 -1.43 2.43
C LEU A 42 0.20 -0.22 3.33
N ILE A 43 0.83 -0.21 4.50
CA ILE A 43 0.79 0.91 5.43
C ILE A 43 2.14 1.64 5.46
N ARG A 44 2.08 2.93 5.77
CA ARG A 44 3.25 3.77 6.01
C ARG A 44 2.94 4.75 7.12
N HIS A 45 3.97 5.15 7.89
CA HIS A 45 3.77 6.09 8.99
C HIS A 45 3.10 7.39 8.50
N PRO A 46 2.01 7.86 9.15
CA PRO A 46 1.19 8.97 8.66
C PRO A 46 1.98 10.26 8.46
N SER A 47 2.97 10.54 9.31
CA SER A 47 3.81 11.73 9.13
C SER A 47 4.49 11.78 7.76
N LYS A 48 4.93 10.62 7.24
CA LYS A 48 5.55 10.53 5.92
C LYS A 48 4.54 10.64 4.79
N VAL A 49 3.33 10.07 4.99
CA VAL A 49 2.25 10.15 4.00
C VAL A 49 1.77 11.59 3.86
N ILE A 50 1.46 12.27 4.98
CA ILE A 50 1.01 13.66 5.01
C ILE A 50 2.07 14.57 4.38
N ASN A 51 3.32 14.50 4.85
CA ASN A 51 4.40 15.35 4.30
C ASN A 51 4.67 15.11 2.81
N SER A 52 4.43 13.89 2.32
CA SER A 52 4.53 13.60 0.88
C SER A 52 3.36 14.18 0.11
N TYR A 53 2.14 14.06 0.65
CA TYR A 53 0.91 14.50 0.00
C TYR A 53 0.85 16.02 -0.14
N ILE A 54 1.12 16.77 0.93
CA ILE A 54 1.04 18.22 0.96
C ILE A 54 2.08 18.93 0.07
N LYS A 55 3.11 18.24 -0.39
CA LYS A 55 4.05 18.79 -1.40
C LYS A 55 3.41 19.04 -2.77
N LYS A 56 2.32 18.36 -3.06
CA LYS A 56 1.69 18.39 -4.40
C LYS A 56 0.20 18.73 -4.36
N ASN A 57 -0.45 18.51 -3.20
CA ASN A 57 -1.90 18.62 -3.07
C ASN A 57 -2.26 19.37 -1.78
N LYS A 58 -3.43 19.96 -1.75
CA LYS A 58 -4.06 20.40 -0.50
C LYS A 58 -4.65 19.20 0.22
N LEU A 59 -4.44 19.13 1.54
CA LEU A 59 -4.98 18.08 2.40
C LEU A 59 -6.15 18.67 3.21
N TYR A 60 -7.35 18.15 2.99
CA TYR A 60 -8.56 18.62 3.67
C TYR A 60 -9.07 17.64 4.70
N SER A 61 -8.88 16.35 4.45
CA SER A 61 -9.41 15.29 5.30
C SER A 61 -8.56 14.03 5.25
N ILE A 62 -8.78 13.13 6.20
CA ILE A 62 -8.17 11.79 6.23
C ILE A 62 -8.51 10.97 4.97
N THR A 63 -9.65 11.23 4.36
CA THR A 63 -10.15 10.57 3.15
C THR A 63 -9.25 10.85 1.95
N ASP A 64 -8.63 12.05 1.87
CA ASP A 64 -7.74 12.42 0.78
C ASP A 64 -6.48 11.55 0.71
N ILE A 65 -6.05 11.02 1.86
CA ILE A 65 -4.90 10.13 2.00
C ILE A 65 -5.29 8.67 2.21
N GLY A 66 -6.58 8.36 2.22
CA GLY A 66 -7.16 7.02 2.15
C GLY A 66 -7.02 6.14 3.38
N PHE A 67 -6.73 6.69 4.57
CA PHE A 67 -6.60 5.90 5.79
C PHE A 67 -7.92 5.32 6.28
N ASP A 68 -8.98 6.09 6.25
CA ASP A 68 -10.33 5.67 6.65
C ASP A 68 -10.88 4.56 5.71
N GLN A 69 -10.74 4.75 4.39
CA GLN A 69 -11.12 3.72 3.42
C GLN A 69 -10.27 2.46 3.59
N MET A 70 -8.96 2.60 3.80
CA MET A 70 -8.07 1.46 4.05
C MET A 70 -8.50 0.69 5.30
N PHE A 71 -8.86 1.39 6.37
CA PHE A 71 -9.31 0.78 7.61
C PHE A 71 -10.68 0.08 7.46
N ARG A 72 -11.59 0.66 6.69
CA ARG A 72 -12.86 0.04 6.32
C ARG A 72 -12.63 -1.28 5.57
N LEU A 73 -11.76 -1.27 4.56
CA LEU A 73 -11.42 -2.46 3.78
C LEU A 73 -10.74 -3.53 4.63
N PHE A 74 -9.80 -3.13 5.48
CA PHE A 74 -9.13 -4.03 6.43
C PHE A 74 -10.14 -4.73 7.35
N ASN A 75 -11.07 -3.99 7.94
CA ASN A 75 -12.09 -4.54 8.82
C ASN A 75 -13.05 -5.47 8.06
N PHE A 76 -13.41 -5.14 6.83
CA PHE A 76 -14.24 -6.00 5.99
C PHE A 76 -13.53 -7.32 5.69
N VAL A 77 -12.27 -7.28 5.25
CA VAL A 77 -11.48 -8.49 4.95
C VAL A 77 -11.31 -9.34 6.20
N LYS A 78 -10.96 -8.72 7.34
CA LYS A 78 -10.75 -9.40 8.62
C LYS A 78 -12.00 -10.09 9.13
N LYS A 79 -13.17 -9.48 8.94
CA LYS A 79 -14.44 -10.00 9.42
C LYS A 79 -15.03 -11.07 8.49
N ASN A 80 -14.94 -10.87 7.18
CA ASN A 80 -15.75 -11.61 6.22
C ASN A 80 -14.94 -12.58 5.34
N ILE A 81 -13.62 -12.40 5.22
CA ILE A 81 -12.81 -13.16 4.26
C ILE A 81 -11.76 -14.02 4.97
N THR A 82 -10.84 -13.42 5.71
CA THR A 82 -9.76 -14.15 6.37
C THR A 82 -9.25 -13.43 7.62
N LYS A 83 -8.84 -14.22 8.61
CA LYS A 83 -8.12 -13.71 9.80
C LYS A 83 -6.62 -13.54 9.54
N ASN A 84 -6.08 -14.22 8.54
CA ASN A 84 -4.67 -14.14 8.14
C ASN A 84 -4.48 -13.02 7.12
N ILE A 85 -4.50 -11.79 7.59
CA ILE A 85 -4.33 -10.61 6.75
C ILE A 85 -2.85 -10.31 6.58
N VAL A 86 -2.43 -10.05 5.35
CA VAL A 86 -1.06 -9.64 5.04
C VAL A 86 -0.96 -8.12 5.08
N ILE A 87 -0.30 -7.59 6.10
CA ILE A 87 -0.01 -6.15 6.21
C ILE A 87 1.47 -5.90 6.02
N ILE A 88 1.77 -5.05 5.05
CA ILE A 88 3.12 -4.64 4.67
C ILE A 88 3.37 -3.25 5.25
N ASN A 89 4.31 -3.14 6.18
CA ASN A 89 4.78 -1.84 6.64
C ASN A 89 5.93 -1.37 5.76
N ALA A 90 5.72 -0.29 5.00
CA ALA A 90 6.70 0.25 4.08
C ALA A 90 7.98 0.72 4.78
N ASP A 91 7.87 1.22 6.00
CA ASP A 91 9.01 1.72 6.77
C ASP A 91 9.91 0.55 7.22
N THR A 92 9.31 -0.51 7.79
CA THR A 92 10.02 -1.72 8.20
C THR A 92 10.60 -2.48 6.98
N LEU A 93 9.86 -2.50 5.87
CA LEU A 93 10.37 -3.09 4.62
C LEU A 93 11.68 -2.42 4.17
N LEU A 94 11.74 -1.09 4.25
CA LEU A 94 12.93 -0.34 3.81
C LEU A 94 14.13 -0.42 4.78
N GLU A 95 13.92 -0.91 6.00
CA GLU A 95 15.04 -1.19 6.93
C GLU A 95 15.85 -2.42 6.49
N ASN A 96 15.17 -3.49 6.06
CA ASN A 96 15.80 -4.71 5.55
C ASN A 96 14.96 -5.35 4.44
N PRO A 97 15.03 -4.82 3.21
CA PRO A 97 14.14 -5.21 2.12
C PRO A 97 14.18 -6.70 1.78
N GLU A 98 15.37 -7.31 1.75
CA GLU A 98 15.49 -8.71 1.35
C GLU A 98 14.85 -9.66 2.36
N VAL A 99 15.11 -9.47 3.65
CA VAL A 99 14.50 -10.28 4.71
C VAL A 99 12.99 -10.09 4.71
N TYR A 100 12.54 -8.84 4.55
CA TYR A 100 11.12 -8.51 4.54
C TYR A 100 10.39 -9.15 3.34
N ILE A 101 10.94 -9.05 2.13
CA ILE A 101 10.34 -9.64 0.91
C ILE A 101 10.33 -11.17 1.00
N LYS A 102 11.36 -11.81 1.57
CA LYS A 102 11.34 -13.26 1.83
C LYS A 102 10.17 -13.64 2.75
N LYS A 103 9.98 -12.92 3.86
CA LYS A 103 8.83 -13.15 4.78
C LYS A 103 7.49 -12.88 4.09
N LEU A 104 7.40 -11.83 3.28
CA LEU A 104 6.19 -11.55 2.48
C LEU A 104 5.87 -12.70 1.53
N CYS A 105 6.85 -13.21 0.80
CA CYS A 105 6.68 -14.34 -0.09
C CYS A 105 6.18 -15.58 0.66
N MET A 106 6.72 -15.86 1.86
CA MET A 106 6.24 -16.95 2.70
C MET A 106 4.77 -16.77 3.11
N ASN A 107 4.38 -15.56 3.54
CA ASN A 107 2.99 -15.26 3.90
C ASN A 107 2.01 -15.37 2.72
N LEU A 108 2.48 -15.13 1.51
CA LEU A 108 1.70 -15.22 0.28
C LEU A 108 1.77 -16.60 -0.39
N ASN A 109 2.57 -17.53 0.17
CA ASN A 109 2.85 -18.82 -0.43
C ASN A 109 3.36 -18.74 -1.88
N ILE A 110 4.28 -17.79 -2.13
CA ILE A 110 4.96 -17.61 -3.42
C ILE A 110 6.48 -17.78 -3.26
N ASN A 111 7.14 -18.21 -4.32
CA ASN A 111 8.59 -18.38 -4.29
C ASN A 111 9.30 -17.02 -4.33
N PHE A 112 10.24 -16.83 -3.41
CA PHE A 112 11.14 -15.68 -3.47
C PHE A 112 12.10 -15.79 -4.66
N SER A 113 12.35 -14.66 -5.31
CA SER A 113 13.39 -14.55 -6.34
C SER A 113 14.24 -13.31 -6.09
N THR A 114 15.55 -13.43 -6.28
CA THR A 114 16.49 -12.28 -6.21
C THR A 114 16.17 -11.20 -7.24
N LYS A 115 15.46 -11.55 -8.32
CA LYS A 115 14.95 -10.58 -9.32
C LYS A 115 13.95 -9.59 -8.71
N MET A 116 13.30 -9.93 -7.58
CA MET A 116 12.40 -9.02 -6.86
C MET A 116 13.14 -7.86 -6.17
N MET A 117 14.47 -7.97 -6.03
CA MET A 117 15.29 -7.00 -5.31
C MET A 117 15.90 -5.92 -6.22
N LYS A 118 15.87 -6.12 -7.53
CA LYS A 118 16.49 -5.21 -8.50
C LYS A 118 15.60 -5.08 -9.74
N TRP A 119 15.61 -3.91 -10.34
CA TRP A 119 14.88 -3.59 -11.57
C TRP A 119 15.70 -2.67 -12.47
N PRO A 120 15.46 -2.65 -13.78
CA PRO A 120 16.13 -1.73 -14.70
C PRO A 120 15.72 -0.28 -14.40
N LYS A 121 16.66 0.64 -14.57
CA LYS A 121 16.38 2.08 -14.53
C LYS A 121 15.52 2.47 -15.73
N GLY A 122 14.59 3.38 -15.51
CA GLY A 122 13.73 3.91 -16.57
C GLY A 122 12.27 3.50 -16.44
N THR A 123 11.49 3.84 -17.45
CA THR A 123 10.08 3.48 -17.52
C THR A 123 9.89 2.07 -18.05
N ILE A 124 8.90 1.36 -17.53
CA ILE A 124 8.41 0.11 -18.10
C ILE A 124 7.05 0.34 -18.76
N LYS A 125 6.77 -0.46 -19.79
CA LYS A 125 5.55 -0.34 -20.61
C LYS A 125 4.26 -0.35 -19.79
N ASP A 126 4.27 -1.03 -18.66
CA ASP A 126 3.08 -1.26 -17.82
C ASP A 126 2.85 -0.17 -16.76
N PHE A 127 3.67 0.88 -16.71
CA PHE A 127 3.48 1.95 -15.72
C PHE A 127 2.22 2.80 -15.94
N GLY A 128 1.58 2.74 -17.11
CA GLY A 128 0.42 3.53 -17.44
C GLY A 128 0.69 5.04 -17.53
N ILE A 129 -0.37 5.83 -17.74
CA ILE A 129 -0.25 7.28 -18.00
C ILE A 129 0.17 8.11 -16.77
N TRP A 130 0.00 7.59 -15.56
CA TRP A 130 0.27 8.29 -14.30
C TRP A 130 1.75 8.28 -13.87
N HIS A 131 2.62 7.57 -14.59
CA HIS A 131 4.01 7.39 -14.18
C HIS A 131 4.80 8.72 -14.14
N THR A 132 4.51 9.66 -15.01
CA THR A 132 5.16 10.99 -15.06
C THR A 132 4.95 11.80 -13.78
N HIS A 133 3.80 11.62 -13.10
CA HIS A 133 3.47 12.38 -11.89
C HIS A 133 3.95 11.70 -10.60
N TRP A 134 3.91 10.35 -10.54
CA TRP A 134 4.05 9.63 -9.27
C TRP A 134 5.28 8.76 -9.17
N TYR A 135 5.90 8.36 -10.29
CA TYR A 135 6.94 7.31 -10.29
C TYR A 135 8.35 7.85 -10.52
N HIS A 136 8.57 9.15 -10.35
CA HIS A 136 9.88 9.77 -10.58
C HIS A 136 11.02 9.05 -9.82
N ASP A 137 10.82 8.77 -8.53
CA ASP A 137 11.84 8.11 -7.70
C ASP A 137 12.06 6.66 -8.13
N ILE A 138 10.99 5.94 -8.52
CA ILE A 138 11.08 4.56 -9.00
C ILE A 138 11.81 4.49 -10.35
N ILE A 139 11.49 5.38 -11.27
CA ILE A 139 12.11 5.46 -12.60
C ILE A 139 13.62 5.70 -12.48
N ASN A 140 14.05 6.45 -11.48
CA ASN A 140 15.46 6.76 -11.24
C ASN A 140 16.18 5.77 -10.31
N SER A 141 15.48 4.79 -9.79
CA SER A 141 16.03 3.74 -8.93
C SER A 141 16.28 2.43 -9.68
N THR A 142 17.07 1.55 -9.10
CA THR A 142 17.32 0.19 -9.60
C THR A 142 17.20 -0.88 -8.52
N LYS A 143 16.96 -0.46 -7.29
CA LYS A 143 16.82 -1.30 -6.10
C LYS A 143 16.10 -0.54 -4.99
N PHE A 144 15.69 -1.24 -3.94
CA PHE A 144 15.21 -0.60 -2.73
C PHE A 144 16.26 0.33 -2.13
N SER A 145 15.82 1.52 -1.72
CA SER A 145 16.64 2.44 -0.92
C SER A 145 16.44 2.08 0.55
N THR A 146 17.50 1.64 1.21
CA THR A 146 17.46 1.43 2.66
C THR A 146 17.42 2.79 3.34
N THR A 147 16.41 3.01 4.16
CA THR A 147 16.25 4.25 4.91
C THR A 147 16.02 3.95 6.38
N ARG A 148 16.59 4.79 7.26
CA ARG A 148 16.21 4.74 8.69
C ARG A 148 14.76 5.20 8.83
N ASN A 149 14.04 4.54 9.73
CA ASN A 149 12.67 4.96 10.05
C ASN A 149 12.72 6.22 10.91
N VAL A 150 12.56 7.38 10.29
CA VAL A 150 12.51 8.68 10.97
C VAL A 150 11.08 9.20 10.91
N ILE A 151 10.51 9.52 12.07
CA ILE A 151 9.23 10.22 12.17
C ILE A 151 9.47 11.68 11.77
N MET A 152 8.62 12.19 10.87
CA MET A 152 8.71 13.56 10.38
C MET A 152 7.75 14.45 11.17
N ASN A 153 8.13 15.72 11.37
CA ASN A 153 7.19 16.70 11.92
C ASN A 153 6.04 16.93 10.93
N VAL A 154 4.83 17.02 11.45
CA VAL A 154 3.62 17.34 10.70
C VAL A 154 3.25 18.79 11.04
N PRO A 155 2.91 19.65 10.04
CA PRO A 155 2.46 21.00 10.32
C PRO A 155 1.20 20.99 11.22
N ASN A 156 1.14 21.93 12.18
CA ASN A 156 0.06 21.99 13.19
C ASN A 156 -1.36 22.01 12.59
N GLU A 157 -1.52 22.59 11.41
CA GLU A 157 -2.80 22.63 10.70
C GLU A 157 -3.34 21.24 10.33
N TYR A 158 -2.50 20.21 10.27
CA TYR A 158 -2.87 18.83 9.97
C TYR A 158 -2.86 17.90 11.19
N GLU A 159 -2.66 18.43 12.41
CA GLU A 159 -2.52 17.64 13.64
C GLU A 159 -3.71 16.70 13.88
N LYS A 160 -4.93 17.17 13.63
CA LYS A 160 -6.14 16.34 13.76
C LYS A 160 -6.09 15.15 12.79
N ILE A 161 -5.82 15.41 11.51
CA ILE A 161 -5.72 14.36 10.47
C ILE A 161 -4.60 13.38 10.80
N TYR A 162 -3.47 13.90 11.30
CA TYR A 162 -2.34 13.09 11.73
C TYR A 162 -2.73 12.13 12.86
N THR A 163 -3.36 12.64 13.92
CA THR A 163 -3.76 11.85 15.07
C THR A 163 -4.76 10.75 14.69
N GLU A 164 -5.76 11.08 13.88
CA GLU A 164 -6.73 10.11 13.37
C GLU A 164 -6.04 9.02 12.53
N SER A 165 -5.15 9.41 11.63
CA SER A 165 -4.38 8.49 10.79
C SER A 165 -3.42 7.63 11.59
N LEU A 166 -2.82 8.17 12.66
CA LEU A 166 -1.90 7.46 13.54
C LEU A 166 -2.60 6.33 14.28
N ASN A 167 -3.79 6.59 14.80
CA ASN A 167 -4.60 5.57 15.48
C ASN A 167 -4.89 4.37 14.55
N ILE A 168 -5.25 4.66 13.31
CA ILE A 168 -5.48 3.62 12.29
C ILE A 168 -4.19 2.87 11.97
N TYR A 169 -3.11 3.60 11.72
CA TYR A 169 -1.80 3.01 11.43
C TYR A 169 -1.34 2.10 12.56
N GLU A 170 -1.39 2.54 13.81
CA GLU A 170 -0.96 1.76 14.96
C GLU A 170 -1.80 0.49 15.13
N HIS A 171 -3.12 0.60 14.97
CA HIS A 171 -4.01 -0.56 15.00
C HIS A 171 -3.62 -1.58 13.92
N MET A 172 -3.47 -1.16 12.67
CA MET A 172 -3.12 -2.06 11.58
C MET A 172 -1.69 -2.60 11.70
N ASN A 173 -0.76 -1.78 12.22
CA ASN A 173 0.65 -2.17 12.37
C ASN A 173 0.86 -3.33 13.36
N GLN A 174 -0.07 -3.57 14.27
CA GLN A 174 -0.04 -4.75 15.15
C GLN A 174 -0.07 -6.06 14.35
N TYR A 175 -0.69 -6.05 13.18
CA TYR A 175 -0.83 -7.20 12.27
C TYR A 175 0.24 -7.23 11.17
N SER A 176 1.15 -6.25 11.13
CA SER A 176 2.16 -6.18 10.07
C SER A 176 3.22 -7.27 10.22
N ILE A 177 3.81 -7.66 9.08
CA ILE A 177 4.97 -8.55 9.04
C ILE A 177 6.10 -7.93 9.87
N LYS A 178 6.64 -8.70 10.83
CA LYS A 178 7.77 -8.28 11.68
C LYS A 178 9.08 -8.83 11.11
N LEU A 179 10.16 -8.05 11.25
CA LEU A 179 11.53 -8.48 10.93
C LEU A 179 12.12 -9.41 11.99
#